data_21fcf2bb64a177cfac19e7316753e7f8
#
_entry.id   21fcf2bb64a177cfac19e7316753e7f8
#
_cell.length_a   1.000
_cell.length_b   1.000
_cell.length_c   1.000
_cell.angle_alpha   90.00
_cell.angle_beta   90.00
_cell.angle_gamma   90.00
#
_symmetry.space_group_name_H-M   'P 1'
#
loop_
_entity.id
_entity.type
_entity.pdbx_description
1 polymer ?
#
loop_
_entity_poly.entity_id
_entity_poly.type
_entity_poly.pdbx_seq_one_letter_code
_entity_poly.pdbx_strand_id
1 'polypeptide(L)'
;MQKLPISIGILAWNSGQVLVDTLTTYYENGLFDITNDVTILFQEFSMQDYEIAKHFGLDFIGETSNIGIGKAFIKLTENSQTDNVLVLEHDWNLIENKETAYDRLSSGLELLDGSVDVVRYRHRKNPGFPHFSFRHQGNELTYYDEEIGATSPHLLDSVHWCNPKESFPEHIGQFGEYFLTNSRYGNWTNNPCLYKKQFYLDIVNQFAGDGIALEGNIGKWWVQQNYGVAHGEGLFMHNDWQKYGKR
;
A
#
# COMPACT_ATOMS: atom_id res chain seq x y z
N MET A 1 22.65 -9.16 3.01
CA MET A 1 21.98 -8.52 1.85
C MET A 1 22.38 -7.05 1.80
N GLN A 2 22.53 -6.48 0.59
CA GLN A 2 22.71 -5.05 0.42
C GLN A 2 21.40 -4.33 0.72
N LYS A 3 21.44 -3.14 1.34
CA LYS A 3 20.23 -2.35 1.56
C LYS A 3 19.63 -1.88 0.24
N LEU A 4 18.31 -1.96 0.13
CA LEU A 4 17.59 -1.45 -1.04
C LEU A 4 17.41 0.07 -0.98
N PRO A 5 17.43 0.78 -2.13
CA PRO A 5 17.21 2.22 -2.20
C PRO A 5 15.70 2.56 -2.11
N ILE A 6 15.08 2.19 -1.00
CA ILE A 6 13.66 2.40 -0.71
C ILE A 6 13.55 3.13 0.63
N SER A 7 12.72 4.16 0.69
CA SER A 7 12.25 4.75 1.94
C SER A 7 10.91 4.12 2.32
N ILE A 8 10.75 3.75 3.58
CA ILE A 8 9.49 3.21 4.11
C ILE A 8 8.83 4.27 4.97
N GLY A 9 7.68 4.76 4.54
CA GLY A 9 6.86 5.71 5.28
C GLY A 9 5.65 5.01 5.91
N ILE A 10 5.50 5.09 7.23
CA ILE A 10 4.40 4.47 7.98
C ILE A 10 3.52 5.56 8.56
N LEU A 11 2.25 5.61 8.19
CA LEU A 11 1.28 6.54 8.76
C LEU A 11 0.56 5.90 9.94
N ALA A 12 0.55 6.57 11.08
CA ALA A 12 -0.11 6.12 12.29
C ALA A 12 -1.04 7.23 12.86
N TRP A 13 -2.24 6.84 13.25
CA TRP A 13 -3.19 7.69 13.94
C TRP A 13 -3.99 6.89 14.94
N ASN A 14 -3.93 7.27 16.22
CA ASN A 14 -4.66 6.64 17.32
C ASN A 14 -4.60 5.09 17.29
N SER A 15 -3.41 4.57 17.01
CA SER A 15 -3.22 3.17 16.59
C SER A 15 -2.80 2.23 17.74
N GLY A 16 -2.17 2.76 18.79
CA GLY A 16 -1.84 2.02 20.03
C GLY A 16 -1.31 0.60 19.80
N GLN A 17 -2.03 -0.41 20.32
CA GLN A 17 -1.62 -1.81 20.23
C GLN A 17 -1.59 -2.35 18.79
N VAL A 18 -2.45 -1.83 17.89
CA VAL A 18 -2.45 -2.25 16.48
C VAL A 18 -1.09 -1.96 15.83
N LEU A 19 -0.56 -0.75 16.07
CA LEU A 19 0.76 -0.37 15.56
C LEU A 19 1.86 -1.24 16.17
N VAL A 20 1.82 -1.51 17.48
CA VAL A 20 2.82 -2.39 18.13
C VAL A 20 2.81 -3.78 17.51
N ASP A 21 1.64 -4.39 17.31
CA ASP A 21 1.50 -5.69 16.67
C ASP A 21 2.05 -5.66 15.24
N THR A 22 1.73 -4.62 14.47
CA THR A 22 2.23 -4.43 13.10
C THR A 22 3.75 -4.29 13.06
N LEU A 23 4.33 -3.38 13.86
CA LEU A 23 5.79 -3.17 13.91
C LEU A 23 6.54 -4.42 14.41
N THR A 24 5.91 -5.21 15.29
CA THR A 24 6.48 -6.51 15.72
C THR A 24 6.64 -7.44 14.52
N THR A 25 5.64 -7.52 13.62
CA THR A 25 5.79 -8.33 12.39
C THR A 25 6.91 -7.82 11.49
N TYR A 26 7.14 -6.50 11.43
CA TYR A 26 8.22 -5.91 10.63
C TYR A 26 9.59 -6.23 11.24
N TYR A 27 9.70 -6.17 12.56
CA TYR A 27 10.93 -6.50 13.27
C TYR A 27 11.26 -7.99 13.12
N GLU A 28 10.31 -8.87 13.42
CA GLU A 28 10.49 -10.33 13.39
C GLU A 28 10.78 -10.85 11.98
N ASN A 29 10.14 -10.28 10.96
CA ASN A 29 10.33 -10.64 9.56
C ASN A 29 11.40 -9.79 8.85
N GLY A 30 12.15 -8.96 9.57
CA GLY A 30 13.35 -8.29 9.11
C GLY A 30 13.13 -7.17 8.07
N LEU A 31 11.94 -6.52 8.01
CA LEU A 31 11.68 -5.40 7.11
C LEU A 31 12.64 -4.23 7.36
N PHE A 32 12.92 -3.93 8.62
CA PHE A 32 13.85 -2.85 9.01
C PHE A 32 15.31 -3.11 8.62
N ASP A 33 15.62 -4.35 8.27
CA ASP A 33 16.94 -4.70 7.74
C ASP A 33 17.07 -4.49 6.23
N ILE A 34 15.98 -4.28 5.50
CA ILE A 34 15.98 -4.17 4.04
C ILE A 34 16.42 -2.79 3.58
N THR A 35 16.11 -1.74 4.34
CA THR A 35 16.49 -0.36 4.06
C THR A 35 17.12 0.33 5.28
N ASN A 36 17.72 1.51 5.06
CA ASN A 36 18.20 2.38 6.14
C ASN A 36 17.26 3.56 6.41
N ASP A 37 16.16 3.67 5.68
CA ASP A 37 15.26 4.81 5.76
C ASP A 37 13.83 4.35 6.06
N VAL A 38 13.48 4.36 7.35
CA VAL A 38 12.16 4.03 7.85
C VAL A 38 11.69 5.14 8.77
N THR A 39 10.58 5.78 8.42
CA THR A 39 10.01 6.88 9.21
C THR A 39 8.55 6.62 9.52
N ILE A 40 8.13 6.84 10.77
CA ILE A 40 6.72 6.83 11.17
C ILE A 40 6.23 8.28 11.30
N LEU A 41 5.05 8.58 10.76
CA LEU A 41 4.34 9.82 11.06
C LEU A 41 3.16 9.51 11.98
N PHE A 42 3.19 10.12 13.15
CA PHE A 42 2.10 10.07 14.12
C PHE A 42 1.23 11.32 14.00
N GLN A 43 -0.06 11.14 13.76
CA GLN A 43 -1.04 12.19 13.89
C GLN A 43 -1.58 12.24 15.33
N GLU A 44 -1.80 13.46 15.88
CA GLU A 44 -2.17 13.66 17.30
C GLU A 44 -1.15 13.01 18.25
N PHE A 45 0.12 13.25 17.96
CA PHE A 45 1.27 12.64 18.63
C PHE A 45 1.21 12.70 20.15
N SER A 46 1.48 11.57 20.79
CA SER A 46 1.45 11.36 22.24
C SER A 46 2.76 10.79 22.77
N MET A 47 2.92 10.78 24.10
CA MET A 47 4.05 10.11 24.77
C MET A 47 4.05 8.59 24.50
N GLN A 48 2.89 7.96 24.32
CA GLN A 48 2.81 6.55 23.97
C GLN A 48 3.43 6.29 22.59
N ASP A 49 3.16 7.15 21.60
CA ASP A 49 3.73 7.04 20.26
C ASP A 49 5.26 7.20 20.29
N TYR A 50 5.76 8.13 21.12
CA TYR A 50 7.20 8.27 21.36
C TYR A 50 7.83 6.99 21.89
N GLU A 51 7.24 6.37 22.91
CA GLU A 51 7.77 5.13 23.48
C GLU A 51 7.71 3.96 22.48
N ILE A 52 6.69 3.91 21.61
CA ILE A 52 6.61 2.92 20.53
C ILE A 52 7.77 3.13 19.54
N ALA A 53 7.93 4.34 19.00
CA ALA A 53 9.00 4.63 18.04
C ALA A 53 10.38 4.31 18.63
N LYS A 54 10.62 4.70 19.88
CA LYS A 54 11.85 4.43 20.62
C LYS A 54 12.10 2.93 20.84
N HIS A 55 11.05 2.17 21.17
CA HIS A 55 11.15 0.72 21.37
C HIS A 55 11.65 0.00 20.13
N PHE A 56 11.16 0.39 18.95
CA PHE A 56 11.58 -0.19 17.67
C PHE A 56 12.81 0.50 17.04
N GLY A 57 13.32 1.58 17.65
CA GLY A 57 14.48 2.32 17.16
C GLY A 57 14.23 3.04 15.84
N LEU A 58 13.02 3.55 15.63
CA LEU A 58 12.59 4.17 14.36
C LEU A 58 12.58 5.70 14.46
N ASP A 59 12.93 6.35 13.35
CA ASP A 59 12.74 7.78 13.18
C ASP A 59 11.25 8.11 13.08
N PHE A 60 10.85 9.30 13.59
CA PHE A 60 9.45 9.68 13.56
C PHE A 60 9.21 11.18 13.33
N ILE A 61 8.02 11.48 12.85
CA ILE A 61 7.44 12.82 12.73
C ILE A 61 6.19 12.86 13.61
N GLY A 62 6.09 13.81 14.53
CA GLY A 62 4.91 13.99 15.39
C GLY A 62 4.11 15.22 14.97
N GLU A 63 2.82 15.04 14.63
CA GLU A 63 1.86 16.11 14.40
C GLU A 63 1.00 16.35 15.63
N THR A 64 0.75 17.61 15.96
CA THR A 64 -0.08 17.98 17.13
C THR A 64 -1.58 17.76 16.90
N SER A 65 -1.99 17.56 15.64
CA SER A 65 -3.38 17.32 15.23
C SER A 65 -3.44 16.34 14.08
N ASN A 66 -4.63 15.82 13.80
CA ASN A 66 -4.87 15.04 12.57
C ASN A 66 -4.90 16.00 11.37
N ILE A 67 -3.88 15.94 10.53
CA ILE A 67 -3.72 16.77 9.32
C ILE A 67 -4.36 16.15 8.07
N GLY A 68 -5.00 14.99 8.22
CA GLY A 68 -5.58 14.21 7.14
C GLY A 68 -4.56 13.29 6.43
N ILE A 69 -5.07 12.19 5.87
CA ILE A 69 -4.25 11.12 5.28
C ILE A 69 -3.36 11.61 4.14
N GLY A 70 -3.89 12.45 3.25
CA GLY A 70 -3.15 12.98 2.10
C GLY A 70 -1.95 13.83 2.51
N LYS A 71 -2.17 14.82 3.39
CA LYS A 71 -1.09 15.70 3.89
C LYS A 71 -0.04 14.91 4.68
N ALA A 72 -0.46 13.90 5.44
CA ALA A 72 0.44 13.05 6.19
C ALA A 72 1.33 12.20 5.26
N PHE A 73 0.78 11.61 4.22
CA PHE A 73 1.57 10.88 3.22
C PHE A 73 2.50 11.79 2.41
N ILE A 74 2.08 13.03 2.06
CA ILE A 74 2.98 14.00 1.43
C ILE A 74 4.18 14.24 2.35
N LYS A 75 3.95 14.53 3.63
CA LYS A 75 5.02 14.84 4.58
C LYS A 75 5.98 13.67 4.79
N LEU A 76 5.47 12.44 4.88
CA LEU A 76 6.28 11.22 4.91
C LEU A 76 7.14 11.08 3.66
N THR A 77 6.52 11.26 2.49
CA THR A 77 7.20 11.12 1.21
C THR A 77 8.24 12.21 1.00
N GLU A 78 7.96 13.46 1.35
CA GLU A 78 8.93 14.56 1.28
C GLU A 78 10.16 14.30 2.18
N ASN A 79 9.95 13.72 3.36
CA ASN A 79 11.02 13.35 4.30
C ASN A 79 11.89 12.19 3.80
N SER A 80 11.44 11.41 2.84
CA SER A 80 12.15 10.23 2.31
C SER A 80 13.50 10.58 1.71
N GLN A 81 14.53 9.77 2.01
CA GLN A 81 15.91 9.97 1.57
C GLN A 81 16.22 9.33 0.21
N THR A 82 15.30 8.51 -0.31
CA THR A 82 15.48 7.80 -1.59
C THR A 82 14.41 8.20 -2.61
N ASP A 83 14.66 7.88 -3.88
CA ASP A 83 13.74 8.16 -4.97
C ASP A 83 12.58 7.16 -5.09
N ASN A 84 12.58 6.12 -4.26
CA ASN A 84 11.52 5.12 -4.23
C ASN A 84 10.90 5.07 -2.83
N VAL A 85 9.57 5.07 -2.75
CA VAL A 85 8.84 5.12 -1.48
C VAL A 85 7.86 3.97 -1.38
N LEU A 86 7.94 3.22 -0.30
CA LEU A 86 6.93 2.26 0.13
C LEU A 86 6.05 2.94 1.18
N VAL A 87 4.79 3.17 0.87
CA VAL A 87 3.84 3.79 1.78
C VAL A 87 2.98 2.74 2.46
N LEU A 88 2.85 2.87 3.79
CA LEU A 88 2.14 1.93 4.66
C LEU A 88 1.26 2.69 5.64
N GLU A 89 0.13 2.09 6.03
CA GLU A 89 -0.62 2.49 7.22
C GLU A 89 -0.27 1.54 8.38
N HIS A 90 -0.63 1.93 9.59
CA HIS A 90 -0.26 1.26 10.84
C HIS A 90 -0.86 -0.14 11.07
N ASP A 91 -1.70 -0.61 10.16
CA ASP A 91 -2.49 -1.85 10.27
C ASP A 91 -2.19 -2.88 9.15
N TRP A 92 -1.00 -2.82 8.57
CA TRP A 92 -0.51 -3.75 7.54
C TRP A 92 0.59 -4.66 8.09
N ASN A 93 0.27 -5.89 8.46
CA ASN A 93 1.24 -6.87 8.94
C ASN A 93 2.08 -7.44 7.80
N LEU A 94 3.39 -7.47 7.96
CA LEU A 94 4.28 -8.23 7.08
C LEU A 94 4.14 -9.73 7.41
N ILE A 95 3.71 -10.54 6.44
CA ILE A 95 3.48 -11.98 6.66
C ILE A 95 4.50 -12.86 5.95
N GLU A 96 5.39 -12.27 5.17
CA GLU A 96 6.47 -12.94 4.48
C GLU A 96 7.81 -12.73 5.22
N ASN A 97 8.72 -13.70 5.09
CA ASN A 97 10.04 -13.61 5.69
C ASN A 97 10.92 -12.58 4.96
N LYS A 98 12.07 -12.25 5.58
CA LYS A 98 13.02 -11.26 5.09
C LYS A 98 13.52 -11.51 3.66
N GLU A 99 13.81 -12.76 3.32
CA GLU A 99 14.33 -13.11 1.99
C GLU A 99 13.28 -12.86 0.93
N THR A 100 12.05 -13.36 1.15
CA THR A 100 10.91 -13.12 0.27
C THR A 100 10.59 -11.63 0.14
N ALA A 101 10.60 -10.89 1.25
CA ALA A 101 10.36 -9.46 1.25
C ALA A 101 11.43 -8.70 0.45
N TYR A 102 12.70 -9.05 0.66
CA TYR A 102 13.81 -8.47 -0.10
C TYR A 102 13.68 -8.73 -1.60
N ASP A 103 13.45 -9.97 -2.00
CA ASP A 103 13.37 -10.37 -3.41
C ASP A 103 12.20 -9.68 -4.12
N ARG A 104 11.02 -9.64 -3.47
CA ARG A 104 9.84 -8.96 -4.02
C ARG A 104 10.00 -7.44 -4.08
N LEU A 105 10.61 -6.81 -3.09
CA LEU A 105 10.90 -5.37 -3.14
C LEU A 105 11.97 -5.05 -4.18
N SER A 106 13.00 -5.88 -4.31
CA SER A 106 14.04 -5.72 -5.34
C SER A 106 13.46 -5.84 -6.76
N SER A 107 12.67 -6.88 -7.03
CA SER A 107 12.02 -7.04 -8.34
C SER A 107 10.97 -5.94 -8.60
N GLY A 108 10.32 -5.43 -7.56
CA GLY A 108 9.46 -4.28 -7.67
C GLY A 108 10.17 -2.99 -8.09
N LEU A 109 11.40 -2.77 -7.61
CA LEU A 109 12.24 -1.66 -8.08
C LEU A 109 12.59 -1.79 -9.56
N GLU A 110 12.93 -3.00 -10.02
CA GLU A 110 13.22 -3.26 -11.43
C GLU A 110 12.00 -2.97 -12.32
N LEU A 111 10.79 -3.30 -11.84
CA LEU A 111 9.55 -2.97 -12.54
C LEU A 111 9.30 -1.45 -12.61
N LEU A 112 9.54 -0.71 -11.53
CA LEU A 112 9.41 0.75 -11.51
C LEU A 112 10.43 1.47 -12.41
N ASP A 113 11.59 0.88 -12.63
CA ASP A 113 12.58 1.42 -13.57
C ASP A 113 12.24 1.11 -15.04
N GLY A 114 11.28 0.24 -15.28
CA GLY A 114 10.80 -0.16 -16.58
C GLY A 114 9.53 0.55 -17.04
N SER A 115 8.41 -0.16 -17.06
CA SER A 115 7.14 0.31 -17.64
C SER A 115 5.98 0.40 -16.64
N VAL A 116 6.26 0.32 -15.34
CA VAL A 116 5.25 0.30 -14.28
C VAL A 116 5.40 1.54 -13.42
N ASP A 117 4.29 2.18 -13.08
CA ASP A 117 4.27 3.37 -12.21
C ASP A 117 4.00 3.02 -10.74
N VAL A 118 3.37 1.86 -10.50
CA VAL A 118 2.98 1.38 -9.17
C VAL A 118 3.19 -0.10 -9.04
N VAL A 119 3.82 -0.55 -7.93
CA VAL A 119 3.86 -1.96 -7.54
C VAL A 119 3.13 -2.15 -6.23
N ARG A 120 2.15 -3.06 -6.20
CA ARG A 120 1.29 -3.33 -5.06
C ARG A 120 1.76 -4.53 -4.27
N TYR A 121 1.63 -4.43 -2.94
CA TYR A 121 2.12 -5.44 -2.00
C TYR A 121 1.09 -5.98 -1.01
N ARG A 122 -0.21 -5.65 -1.15
CA ARG A 122 -1.22 -6.40 -0.42
C ARG A 122 -1.17 -7.87 -0.84
N HIS A 123 -1.13 -8.78 0.14
CA HIS A 123 -0.94 -10.20 -0.15
C HIS A 123 -2.20 -10.80 -0.78
N ARG A 124 -2.06 -11.40 -1.97
CA ARG A 124 -3.20 -11.87 -2.77
C ARG A 124 -3.91 -13.09 -2.17
N LYS A 125 -3.16 -14.01 -1.56
CA LYS A 125 -3.73 -15.22 -0.94
C LYS A 125 -4.19 -14.99 0.50
N ASN A 126 -3.55 -14.05 1.21
CA ASN A 126 -3.84 -13.72 2.60
C ASN A 126 -4.02 -12.21 2.77
N PRO A 127 -5.06 -11.61 2.17
CA PRO A 127 -5.19 -10.15 2.08
C PRO A 127 -5.58 -9.46 3.40
N GLY A 128 -6.02 -10.23 4.40
CA GLY A 128 -6.61 -9.68 5.62
C GLY A 128 -7.99 -9.06 5.42
N PHE A 129 -8.53 -8.41 6.46
CA PHE A 129 -9.85 -7.78 6.45
C PHE A 129 -9.76 -6.29 6.03
N PRO A 130 -10.81 -5.71 5.41
CA PRO A 130 -11.94 -6.43 4.81
C PRO A 130 -11.49 -7.20 3.56
N HIS A 131 -12.10 -8.35 3.34
CA HIS A 131 -11.98 -8.99 2.03
C HIS A 131 -12.73 -8.12 1.03
N PHE A 132 -12.00 -7.47 0.13
CA PHE A 132 -12.64 -6.80 -0.98
C PHE A 132 -13.13 -7.85 -1.98
N SER A 133 -14.37 -8.26 -1.83
CA SER A 133 -15.10 -8.86 -2.91
C SER A 133 -15.59 -7.74 -3.82
N PHE A 134 -15.47 -7.94 -5.11
CA PHE A 134 -16.14 -7.07 -6.04
C PHE A 134 -17.66 -7.20 -5.82
N ARG A 135 -18.32 -6.10 -5.45
CA ARG A 135 -19.78 -6.06 -5.28
C ARG A 135 -20.38 -5.11 -6.29
N HIS A 136 -21.29 -5.64 -7.08
CA HIS A 136 -22.13 -4.84 -7.95
C HIS A 136 -23.59 -4.94 -7.52
N GLN A 137 -24.23 -3.80 -7.27
CA GLN A 137 -25.64 -3.71 -6.84
C GLN A 137 -25.98 -4.62 -5.63
N GLY A 138 -25.04 -4.75 -4.68
CA GLY A 138 -25.19 -5.58 -3.50
C GLY A 138 -24.91 -7.08 -3.67
N ASN A 139 -24.69 -7.54 -4.91
CA ASN A 139 -24.30 -8.93 -5.20
C ASN A 139 -22.79 -9.07 -5.24
N GLU A 140 -22.27 -10.14 -4.66
CA GLU A 140 -20.88 -10.53 -4.78
C GLU A 140 -20.66 -11.24 -6.13
N LEU A 141 -19.69 -10.74 -6.92
CA LEU A 141 -19.35 -11.30 -8.21
C LEU A 141 -18.05 -12.10 -8.10
N THR A 142 -18.05 -13.28 -8.69
CA THR A 142 -16.89 -14.18 -8.71
C THR A 142 -16.05 -14.05 -10.00
N TYR A 143 -16.54 -13.31 -10.99
CA TYR A 143 -15.83 -13.01 -12.22
C TYR A 143 -16.28 -11.66 -12.77
N TYR A 144 -15.48 -11.15 -13.68
CA TYR A 144 -15.67 -9.85 -14.30
C TYR A 144 -16.64 -9.92 -15.50
N ASP A 145 -17.44 -8.89 -15.60
CA ASP A 145 -18.34 -8.59 -16.69
C ASP A 145 -17.91 -7.29 -17.37
N GLU A 146 -17.95 -7.21 -18.70
CA GLU A 146 -17.48 -6.04 -19.45
C GLU A 146 -18.24 -4.76 -19.13
N GLU A 147 -19.55 -4.84 -18.91
CA GLU A 147 -20.39 -3.71 -18.52
C GLU A 147 -20.01 -3.23 -17.12
N ILE A 148 -19.75 -4.15 -16.22
CA ILE A 148 -19.30 -3.88 -14.86
C ILE A 148 -17.88 -3.30 -14.88
N GLY A 149 -17.00 -3.79 -15.74
CA GLY A 149 -15.64 -3.30 -15.90
C GLY A 149 -15.55 -1.87 -16.39
N ALA A 150 -16.50 -1.44 -17.20
CA ALA A 150 -16.57 -0.05 -17.63
C ALA A 150 -16.91 0.91 -16.48
N THR A 151 -17.61 0.43 -15.45
CA THR A 151 -18.09 1.23 -14.30
C THR A 151 -17.34 0.98 -13.00
N SER A 152 -16.60 -0.14 -12.91
CA SER A 152 -15.92 -0.57 -11.67
C SER A 152 -14.59 -1.28 -11.98
N PRO A 153 -13.55 -0.54 -12.37
CA PRO A 153 -12.29 -1.09 -12.83
C PRO A 153 -11.41 -1.57 -11.66
N HIS A 154 -11.68 -2.73 -11.11
CA HIS A 154 -10.97 -3.26 -9.92
C HIS A 154 -10.42 -4.68 -10.12
N LEU A 155 -10.02 -5.02 -11.34
CA LEU A 155 -9.63 -6.39 -11.67
C LEU A 155 -8.45 -6.92 -10.86
N LEU A 156 -7.48 -6.08 -10.55
CA LEU A 156 -6.32 -6.49 -9.74
C LEU A 156 -6.58 -6.51 -8.23
N ASP A 157 -7.61 -5.82 -7.77
CA ASP A 157 -7.82 -5.62 -6.32
C ASP A 157 -8.71 -6.67 -5.69
N SER A 158 -9.45 -7.41 -6.50
CA SER A 158 -10.32 -8.43 -5.96
C SER A 158 -9.54 -9.65 -5.49
N VAL A 159 -9.75 -10.00 -4.24
CA VAL A 159 -9.16 -11.19 -3.61
C VAL A 159 -9.68 -12.51 -4.19
N HIS A 160 -10.77 -12.47 -4.95
CA HIS A 160 -11.30 -13.65 -5.62
C HIS A 160 -10.50 -14.09 -6.84
N TRP A 161 -9.61 -13.23 -7.35
CA TRP A 161 -8.83 -13.55 -8.54
C TRP A 161 -7.41 -13.95 -8.19
N CYS A 162 -7.24 -15.25 -7.89
CA CYS A 162 -5.92 -15.84 -7.73
C CYS A 162 -5.11 -15.74 -9.02
N ASN A 163 -5.76 -15.94 -10.18
CA ASN A 163 -5.17 -15.85 -11.51
C ASN A 163 -5.94 -14.84 -12.38
N PRO A 164 -5.77 -13.53 -12.15
CA PRO A 164 -6.52 -12.52 -12.88
C PRO A 164 -6.24 -12.52 -14.39
N LYS A 165 -5.06 -12.95 -14.85
CA LYS A 165 -4.76 -13.11 -16.27
C LYS A 165 -5.63 -14.18 -16.94
N GLU A 166 -5.92 -15.30 -16.28
CA GLU A 166 -6.80 -16.33 -16.83
C GLU A 166 -8.24 -15.85 -16.93
N SER A 167 -8.68 -15.03 -15.96
CA SER A 167 -10.02 -14.46 -15.93
C SER A 167 -10.19 -13.30 -16.92
N PHE A 168 -9.13 -12.50 -17.12
CA PHE A 168 -9.16 -11.26 -17.92
C PHE A 168 -7.96 -11.15 -18.87
N PRO A 169 -7.79 -12.10 -19.81
CA PRO A 169 -6.57 -12.21 -20.63
C PRO A 169 -6.32 -11.00 -21.53
N GLU A 170 -7.36 -10.24 -21.88
CA GLU A 170 -7.25 -9.04 -22.73
C GLU A 170 -6.81 -7.79 -21.95
N HIS A 171 -6.95 -7.78 -20.61
CA HIS A 171 -6.73 -6.62 -19.79
C HIS A 171 -5.55 -6.78 -18.82
N ILE A 172 -5.17 -8.03 -18.55
CA ILE A 172 -4.11 -8.33 -17.59
C ILE A 172 -3.02 -9.17 -18.25
N GLY A 173 -1.82 -8.60 -18.31
CA GLY A 173 -0.60 -9.29 -18.66
C GLY A 173 0.01 -10.00 -17.45
N GLN A 174 1.10 -10.75 -17.69
CA GLN A 174 1.89 -11.37 -16.64
C GLN A 174 3.38 -11.33 -16.99
N PHE A 175 4.19 -10.96 -16.02
CA PHE A 175 5.64 -11.03 -16.09
C PHE A 175 6.18 -11.62 -14.79
N GLY A 176 6.79 -12.79 -14.87
CA GLY A 176 7.19 -13.55 -13.69
C GLY A 176 5.98 -13.82 -12.78
N GLU A 177 6.11 -13.46 -11.51
CA GLU A 177 5.04 -13.57 -10.51
C GLU A 177 4.05 -12.38 -10.54
N TYR A 178 4.34 -11.33 -11.32
CA TYR A 178 3.52 -10.11 -11.34
C TYR A 178 2.47 -10.14 -12.44
N PHE A 179 1.25 -9.78 -12.06
CA PHE A 179 0.19 -9.40 -12.97
C PHE A 179 0.33 -7.92 -13.30
N LEU A 180 0.24 -7.60 -14.59
CA LEU A 180 0.45 -6.25 -15.12
C LEU A 180 -0.83 -5.75 -15.78
N THR A 181 -1.19 -4.53 -15.47
CA THR A 181 -2.32 -3.85 -16.10
C THR A 181 -2.08 -2.33 -16.09
N ASN A 182 -3.11 -1.55 -16.37
CA ASN A 182 -3.06 -0.10 -16.24
C ASN A 182 -4.01 0.43 -15.16
N SER A 183 -3.99 1.74 -14.95
CA SER A 183 -4.79 2.44 -13.95
C SER A 183 -6.31 2.28 -14.10
N ARG A 184 -6.80 1.83 -15.26
CA ARG A 184 -8.22 1.55 -15.46
C ARG A 184 -8.67 0.29 -14.71
N TYR A 185 -7.81 -0.73 -14.65
CA TYR A 185 -8.10 -2.04 -14.09
C TYR A 185 -7.38 -2.33 -12.78
N GLY A 186 -6.50 -1.41 -12.38
CA GLY A 186 -5.89 -1.34 -11.06
C GLY A 186 -6.18 0.04 -10.48
N ASN A 187 -7.19 0.16 -9.60
CA ASN A 187 -7.59 1.44 -9.02
C ASN A 187 -6.48 2.06 -8.15
N TRP A 188 -6.60 3.33 -7.83
CA TRP A 188 -5.76 3.92 -6.76
C TRP A 188 -6.15 3.34 -5.40
N THR A 189 -5.16 3.05 -4.59
CA THR A 189 -5.36 2.53 -3.23
C THR A 189 -4.27 3.03 -2.28
N ASN A 190 -4.63 3.20 -1.01
CA ASN A 190 -3.68 3.44 0.08
C ASN A 190 -3.10 2.13 0.66
N ASN A 191 -3.47 0.97 0.12
CA ASN A 191 -2.84 -0.30 0.47
C ASN A 191 -1.32 -0.23 0.22
N PRO A 192 -0.51 -1.11 0.81
CA PRO A 192 0.93 -1.12 0.63
C PRO A 192 1.36 -1.07 -0.83
N CYS A 193 1.99 0.01 -1.24
CA CYS A 193 2.44 0.22 -2.62
C CYS A 193 3.80 0.88 -2.66
N LEU A 194 4.60 0.51 -3.65
CA LEU A 194 5.88 1.11 -3.98
C LEU A 194 5.72 2.03 -5.19
N TYR A 195 6.28 3.23 -5.08
CA TYR A 195 6.21 4.28 -6.09
C TYR A 195 7.57 4.95 -6.28
N LYS A 196 7.76 5.59 -7.43
CA LYS A 196 8.74 6.68 -7.52
C LYS A 196 8.24 7.85 -6.67
N LYS A 197 9.12 8.43 -5.84
CA LYS A 197 8.83 9.54 -4.92
C LYS A 197 8.12 10.70 -5.64
N GLN A 198 8.70 11.18 -6.74
CA GLN A 198 8.13 12.31 -7.46
C GLN A 198 6.77 12.00 -8.08
N PHE A 199 6.61 10.82 -8.67
CA PHE A 199 5.32 10.37 -9.22
C PHE A 199 4.22 10.37 -8.15
N TYR A 200 4.53 9.84 -6.95
CA TYR A 200 3.59 9.83 -5.83
C TYR A 200 3.20 11.24 -5.39
N LEU A 201 4.18 12.12 -5.20
CA LEU A 201 3.96 13.52 -4.80
C LEU A 201 3.14 14.30 -5.84
N ASP A 202 3.42 14.13 -7.12
CA ASP A 202 2.70 14.81 -8.20
C ASP A 202 1.21 14.47 -8.19
N ILE A 203 0.85 13.24 -7.80
CA ILE A 203 -0.55 12.83 -7.70
C ILE A 203 -1.16 13.30 -6.38
N VAL A 204 -0.57 12.94 -5.25
CA VAL A 204 -1.20 13.16 -3.94
C VAL A 204 -1.36 14.65 -3.64
N ASN A 205 -0.42 15.52 -4.07
CA ASN A 205 -0.53 16.98 -3.93
C ASN A 205 -1.77 17.57 -4.61
N GLN A 206 -2.26 16.96 -5.70
CA GLN A 206 -3.45 17.43 -6.39
C GLN A 206 -4.75 17.13 -5.63
N PHE A 207 -4.74 16.10 -4.77
CA PHE A 207 -5.94 15.55 -4.16
C PHE A 207 -5.92 15.54 -2.62
N ALA A 208 -4.82 15.94 -2.00
CA ALA A 208 -4.64 16.02 -0.55
C ALA A 208 -5.38 17.24 0.06
N GLY A 209 -6.68 17.32 -0.15
CA GLY A 209 -7.54 18.29 0.53
C GLY A 209 -7.64 18.01 2.04
N ASP A 210 -8.56 18.68 2.70
CA ASP A 210 -8.76 18.55 4.17
C ASP A 210 -9.57 17.30 4.58
N GLY A 211 -9.82 16.39 3.63
CA GLY A 211 -10.70 15.24 3.83
C GLY A 211 -10.00 13.91 4.01
N ILE A 212 -10.79 12.94 4.47
CA ILE A 212 -10.40 11.53 4.67
C ILE A 212 -10.56 10.69 3.40
N ALA A 213 -11.08 11.25 2.31
CA ALA A 213 -11.49 10.51 1.11
C ALA A 213 -10.41 10.51 0.01
N LEU A 214 -9.12 10.41 0.36
CA LEU A 214 -8.01 10.47 -0.59
C LEU A 214 -8.17 9.44 -1.73
N GLU A 215 -8.43 8.18 -1.42
CA GLU A 215 -8.62 7.12 -2.43
C GLU A 215 -9.77 7.44 -3.39
N GLY A 216 -10.92 7.87 -2.86
CA GLY A 216 -12.08 8.21 -3.66
C GLY A 216 -11.87 9.42 -4.57
N ASN A 217 -11.08 10.41 -4.11
CA ASN A 217 -10.75 11.60 -4.89
C ASN A 217 -9.77 11.28 -6.02
N ILE A 218 -8.71 10.56 -5.71
CA ILE A 218 -7.73 10.13 -6.73
C ILE A 218 -8.36 9.10 -7.67
N GLY A 219 -9.13 8.15 -7.18
CA GLY A 219 -9.67 7.04 -7.95
C GLY A 219 -10.46 7.47 -9.19
N LYS A 220 -11.29 8.51 -9.07
CA LYS A 220 -12.07 9.04 -10.21
C LYS A 220 -11.22 9.61 -11.33
N TRP A 221 -10.11 10.23 -11.00
CA TRP A 221 -9.16 10.76 -11.96
C TRP A 221 -8.23 9.66 -12.49
N TRP A 222 -7.79 8.77 -11.61
CA TRP A 222 -6.85 7.69 -11.87
C TRP A 222 -7.30 6.75 -12.99
N VAL A 223 -8.57 6.36 -12.99
CA VAL A 223 -9.14 5.46 -14.00
C VAL A 223 -9.18 6.04 -15.41
N GLN A 224 -8.99 7.36 -15.55
CA GLN A 224 -8.93 8.05 -16.82
C GLN A 224 -7.50 8.18 -17.36
N GLN A 225 -6.51 7.78 -16.57
CA GLN A 225 -5.10 7.76 -16.94
C GLN A 225 -4.72 6.42 -17.58
N ASN A 226 -3.44 6.28 -17.92
CA ASN A 226 -2.90 5.03 -18.47
C ASN A 226 -1.59 4.66 -17.75
N TYR A 227 -1.58 4.78 -16.43
CA TYR A 227 -0.43 4.40 -15.60
C TYR A 227 -0.31 2.89 -15.47
N GLY A 228 0.93 2.37 -15.53
CA GLY A 228 1.21 0.95 -15.35
C GLY A 228 1.06 0.52 -13.88
N VAL A 229 0.35 -0.56 -13.64
CA VAL A 229 0.15 -1.14 -12.31
C VAL A 229 0.59 -2.60 -12.31
N ALA A 230 1.45 -2.97 -11.38
CA ALA A 230 1.86 -4.34 -11.12
C ALA A 230 1.38 -4.82 -9.75
N HIS A 231 1.00 -6.09 -9.66
CA HIS A 231 0.64 -6.73 -8.40
C HIS A 231 1.07 -8.21 -8.42
N GLY A 232 2.08 -8.53 -7.65
CA GLY A 232 2.56 -9.89 -7.43
C GLY A 232 1.78 -10.63 -6.36
N GLU A 233 2.41 -11.60 -5.70
CA GLU A 233 1.78 -12.28 -4.55
C GLU A 233 1.58 -11.34 -3.35
N GLY A 234 2.40 -10.30 -3.27
CA GLY A 234 2.32 -9.31 -2.20
C GLY A 234 3.15 -9.68 -0.96
N LEU A 235 3.11 -8.85 0.06
CA LEU A 235 3.90 -8.99 1.29
C LEU A 235 3.06 -8.80 2.55
N PHE A 236 2.04 -7.94 2.46
CA PHE A 236 1.34 -7.44 3.63
C PHE A 236 -0.11 -7.92 3.68
N MET A 237 -0.54 -8.28 4.89
CA MET A 237 -1.91 -8.62 5.24
C MET A 237 -2.51 -7.48 6.05
N HIS A 238 -3.70 -7.02 5.68
CA HIS A 238 -4.42 -6.03 6.46
C HIS A 238 -4.84 -6.63 7.80
N ASN A 239 -4.54 -5.94 8.89
CA ASN A 239 -4.84 -6.43 10.23
C ASN A 239 -6.35 -6.49 10.46
N ASP A 240 -6.80 -7.48 11.23
CA ASP A 240 -8.20 -7.58 11.62
C ASP A 240 -8.50 -6.57 12.74
N TRP A 241 -8.93 -5.35 12.33
CA TRP A 241 -9.29 -4.30 13.27
C TRP A 241 -10.47 -4.66 14.19
N GLN A 242 -11.29 -5.66 13.82
CA GLN A 242 -12.39 -6.15 14.70
C GLN A 242 -11.84 -6.79 15.97
N LYS A 243 -10.61 -7.35 15.90
CA LYS A 243 -9.89 -7.87 17.06
C LYS A 243 -9.62 -6.81 18.14
N TYR A 244 -9.52 -5.54 17.76
CA TYR A 244 -9.15 -4.43 18.65
C TYR A 244 -10.37 -3.63 19.17
N GLY A 245 -11.57 -4.04 18.82
CA GLY A 245 -12.80 -3.34 19.21
C GLY A 245 -13.16 -2.17 18.29
N LYS A 246 -14.34 -1.59 18.51
CA LYS A 246 -14.73 -0.36 17.80
C LYS A 246 -13.88 0.80 18.32
N ARG A 247 -13.18 1.47 17.42
CA ARG A 247 -12.51 2.76 17.69
C ARG A 247 -13.54 3.84 17.91
#